data_48db8845c19523710d6623aa400c366c
#
_entry.id   48db8845c19523710d6623aa400c366c
#
_cell.length_a   1.000
_cell.length_b   1.000
_cell.length_c   1.000
_cell.angle_alpha   90.00
_cell.angle_beta   90.00
_cell.angle_gamma   90.00
#
_symmetry.space_group_name_H-M   'P 1'
#
loop_
_entity.id
_entity.type
_entity.pdbx_description
1 polymer ?
#
loop_
_entity_poly.entity_id
_entity_poly.type
_entity_poly.pdbx_seq_one_letter_code
_entity_poly.pdbx_strand_id
1 'polypeptide(L)'
;MSKKQTTKTSSTLVNAEGLIVGRMCSKVAKRLLNGEDVIILNAEKAVFSGKRKAKILEGHIFLEVGAPERGPFHYRRPDKYLRKIVRGMVPYKQPKGKAAYKRLRVFMGVPKELFGQEMITFEEASSANLKGPRITLGELAKEIGWRNRME
;
A
#
# COMPACT_ATOMS: atom_id res chain seq x y z
N MET A 1 -3.73 -37.23 16.41
CA MET A 1 -3.05 -36.24 15.53
C MET A 1 -4.11 -35.45 14.79
N SER A 2 -4.47 -34.28 15.30
CA SER A 2 -5.45 -33.39 14.65
C SER A 2 -4.80 -32.71 13.45
N LYS A 3 -5.25 -33.07 12.24
CA LYS A 3 -4.98 -32.31 11.02
C LYS A 3 -5.60 -30.92 11.19
N LYS A 4 -4.80 -29.88 11.36
CA LYS A 4 -5.23 -28.50 11.21
C LYS A 4 -5.80 -28.36 9.79
N GLN A 5 -7.12 -28.32 9.68
CA GLN A 5 -7.80 -27.88 8.47
C GLN A 5 -7.39 -26.42 8.24
N THR A 6 -6.51 -26.20 7.29
CA THR A 6 -6.22 -24.88 6.75
C THR A 6 -7.48 -24.48 5.97
N THR A 7 -8.39 -23.78 6.63
CA THR A 7 -9.43 -23.05 5.94
C THR A 7 -8.74 -22.12 4.95
N LYS A 8 -8.86 -22.40 3.65
CA LYS A 8 -8.51 -21.47 2.58
C LYS A 8 -9.40 -20.24 2.75
N THR A 9 -8.96 -19.30 3.54
CA THR A 9 -9.55 -17.97 3.57
C THR A 9 -9.28 -17.37 2.19
N SER A 10 -10.33 -17.16 1.41
CA SER A 10 -10.24 -16.57 0.08
C SER A 10 -9.67 -15.15 0.25
N SER A 11 -8.40 -14.97 -0.07
CA SER A 11 -7.77 -13.67 -0.01
C SER A 11 -8.26 -12.80 -1.17
N THR A 12 -8.67 -11.58 -0.85
CA THR A 12 -9.11 -10.59 -1.83
C THR A 12 -7.88 -9.96 -2.47
N LEU A 13 -7.72 -10.13 -3.79
CA LEU A 13 -6.65 -9.50 -4.56
C LEU A 13 -7.10 -8.13 -5.06
N VAL A 14 -6.35 -7.10 -4.75
CA VAL A 14 -6.62 -5.71 -5.17
C VAL A 14 -5.51 -5.26 -6.12
N ASN A 15 -5.87 -4.87 -7.33
CA ASN A 15 -4.93 -4.22 -8.25
C ASN A 15 -4.85 -2.72 -7.93
N ALA A 16 -3.69 -2.25 -7.53
CA ALA A 16 -3.46 -0.85 -7.18
C ALA A 16 -3.16 0.06 -8.38
N GLU A 17 -3.02 -0.52 -9.58
CA GLU A 17 -2.70 0.24 -10.79
C GLU A 17 -3.76 1.32 -11.07
N GLY A 18 -3.29 2.58 -11.16
CA GLY A 18 -4.17 3.71 -11.44
C GLY A 18 -5.15 4.08 -10.31
N LEU A 19 -5.03 3.49 -9.12
CA LEU A 19 -5.88 3.83 -7.99
C LEU A 19 -5.26 4.93 -7.13
N ILE A 20 -6.09 5.85 -6.65
CA ILE A 20 -5.68 6.89 -5.70
C ILE A 20 -5.40 6.25 -4.35
N VAL A 21 -4.16 6.39 -3.87
CA VAL A 21 -3.66 5.72 -2.65
C VAL A 21 -4.58 5.92 -1.45
N GLY A 22 -4.97 7.15 -1.13
CA GLY A 22 -5.80 7.43 0.04
C GLY A 22 -7.17 6.74 -0.01
N ARG A 23 -7.86 6.83 -1.14
CA ARG A 23 -9.19 6.22 -1.34
C ARG A 23 -9.11 4.69 -1.34
N MET A 24 -8.12 4.12 -2.03
CA MET A 24 -7.89 2.68 -2.03
C MET A 24 -7.59 2.17 -0.62
N CYS A 25 -6.66 2.79 0.09
CA CYS A 25 -6.24 2.36 1.42
C CYS A 25 -7.37 2.41 2.44
N SER A 26 -8.28 3.39 2.36
CA SER A 26 -9.44 3.47 3.25
C SER A 26 -10.41 2.31 3.04
N LYS A 27 -10.65 1.89 1.79
CA LYS A 27 -11.48 0.73 1.48
C LYS A 27 -10.83 -0.58 1.90
N VAL A 28 -9.52 -0.71 1.68
CA VAL A 28 -8.73 -1.85 2.14
C VAL A 28 -8.77 -1.96 3.66
N ALA A 29 -8.57 -0.86 4.39
CA ALA A 29 -8.63 -0.84 5.85
C ALA A 29 -9.99 -1.32 6.38
N LYS A 30 -11.09 -0.91 5.75
CA LYS A 30 -12.44 -1.37 6.10
C LYS A 30 -12.60 -2.89 5.92
N ARG A 31 -12.13 -3.45 4.80
CA ARG A 31 -12.16 -4.89 4.55
C ARG A 31 -11.32 -5.68 5.55
N LEU A 32 -10.12 -5.18 5.86
CA LEU A 32 -9.25 -5.78 6.88
C LEU A 32 -9.91 -5.83 8.26
N LEU A 33 -10.62 -4.75 8.64
CA LEU A 33 -11.36 -4.70 9.92
C LEU A 33 -12.58 -5.64 9.95
N ASN A 34 -13.16 -5.92 8.77
CA ASN A 34 -14.23 -6.91 8.63
C ASN A 34 -13.73 -8.37 8.68
N GLY A 35 -12.41 -8.57 8.72
CA GLY A 35 -11.81 -9.90 8.86
C GLY A 35 -11.30 -10.51 7.55
N GLU A 36 -11.37 -9.80 6.43
CA GLU A 36 -10.87 -10.27 5.14
C GLU A 36 -9.34 -10.24 5.10
N ASP A 37 -8.74 -11.22 4.41
CA ASP A 37 -7.33 -11.18 4.01
C ASP A 37 -7.22 -10.41 2.70
N VAL A 38 -6.40 -9.36 2.68
CA VAL A 38 -6.24 -8.50 1.50
C VAL A 38 -4.79 -8.51 1.01
N ILE A 39 -4.63 -8.72 -0.28
CA ILE A 39 -3.34 -8.66 -0.98
C ILE A 39 -3.41 -7.53 -2.00
N ILE A 40 -2.55 -6.53 -1.87
CA ILE A 40 -2.43 -5.44 -2.84
C ILE A 40 -1.30 -5.76 -3.81
N LEU A 41 -1.59 -5.67 -5.10
CA LEU A 41 -0.66 -5.91 -6.19
C LEU A 41 -0.37 -4.61 -6.94
N ASN A 42 0.77 -4.54 -7.63
CA ASN A 42 1.21 -3.36 -8.39
C ASN A 42 1.29 -2.08 -7.53
N ALA A 43 1.79 -2.18 -6.30
CA ALA A 43 1.83 -1.06 -5.36
C ALA A 43 2.55 0.18 -5.93
N GLU A 44 3.58 -0.01 -6.75
CA GLU A 44 4.36 1.06 -7.40
C GLU A 44 3.55 1.89 -8.40
N LYS A 45 2.47 1.32 -8.94
CA LYS A 45 1.59 1.98 -9.91
C LYS A 45 0.41 2.72 -9.28
N ALA A 46 0.28 2.68 -7.95
CA ALA A 46 -0.70 3.48 -7.21
C ALA A 46 -0.38 4.98 -7.35
N VAL A 47 -1.40 5.83 -7.28
CA VAL A 47 -1.30 7.25 -7.65
C VAL A 47 -1.59 8.16 -6.46
N PHE A 48 -0.75 9.17 -6.29
CA PHE A 48 -1.05 10.32 -5.43
C PHE A 48 -1.58 11.49 -6.27
N SER A 49 -2.62 12.14 -5.79
CA SER A 49 -3.09 13.40 -6.35
C SER A 49 -2.23 14.56 -5.85
N GLY A 50 -1.98 15.53 -6.71
CA GLY A 50 -1.22 16.73 -6.39
C GLY A 50 -0.04 16.98 -7.30
N LYS A 51 0.55 18.17 -7.19
CA LYS A 51 1.70 18.58 -8.00
C LYS A 51 2.93 17.72 -7.64
N ARG A 52 3.61 17.19 -8.66
CA ARG A 52 4.79 16.34 -8.49
C ARG A 52 5.85 16.96 -7.56
N LYS A 53 6.22 18.21 -7.81
CA LYS A 53 7.22 18.92 -6.98
C LYS A 53 6.83 19.01 -5.51
N ALA A 54 5.54 19.28 -5.22
CA ALA A 54 5.04 19.36 -3.85
C ALA A 54 5.11 18.00 -3.16
N LYS A 55 4.72 16.92 -3.84
CA LYS A 55 4.77 15.57 -3.27
C LYS A 55 6.20 15.09 -3.01
N ILE A 56 7.13 15.39 -3.89
CA ILE A 56 8.55 15.07 -3.70
C ILE A 56 9.10 15.85 -2.50
N LEU A 57 8.79 17.15 -2.40
CA LEU A 57 9.21 17.97 -1.27
C LEU A 57 8.66 17.45 0.07
N GLU A 58 7.36 17.12 0.13
CA GLU A 58 6.74 16.48 1.29
C GLU A 58 7.46 15.19 1.67
N GLY A 59 7.83 14.36 0.68
CA GLY A 59 8.57 13.12 0.89
C GLY A 59 9.95 13.36 1.49
N HIS A 60 10.70 14.35 1.01
CA HIS A 60 12.01 14.71 1.55
C HIS A 60 11.91 15.27 2.98
N ILE A 61 11.01 16.21 3.23
CA ILE A 61 10.77 16.76 4.57
C ILE A 61 10.44 15.63 5.55
N PHE A 62 9.62 14.68 5.14
CA PHE A 62 9.23 13.53 5.96
C PHE A 62 10.42 12.64 6.31
N LEU A 63 11.40 12.47 5.40
CA LEU A 63 12.63 11.72 5.66
C LEU A 63 13.60 12.42 6.60
N GLU A 64 13.61 13.75 6.61
CA GLU A 64 14.49 14.57 7.44
C GLU A 64 14.03 14.66 8.90
N VAL A 65 12.76 14.32 9.17
CA VAL A 65 12.21 14.35 10.53
C VAL A 65 12.81 13.24 11.37
N GLY A 66 13.33 13.59 12.53
CA GLY A 66 13.87 12.67 13.53
C GLY A 66 15.41 12.62 13.55
N ALA A 67 15.94 11.85 14.50
CA ALA A 67 17.37 11.62 14.63
C ALA A 67 17.80 10.36 13.87
N PRO A 68 18.97 10.34 13.18
CA PRO A 68 19.43 9.17 12.43
C PRO A 68 19.53 7.89 13.25
N GLU A 69 19.89 7.98 14.52
CA GLU A 69 20.07 6.83 15.42
C GLU A 69 18.80 6.40 16.15
N ARG A 70 17.85 7.31 16.38
CA ARG A 70 16.68 7.08 17.22
C ARG A 70 15.36 7.04 16.44
N GLY A 71 15.36 7.45 15.19
CA GLY A 71 14.16 7.51 14.35
C GLY A 71 13.33 8.77 14.55
N PRO A 72 12.12 8.87 13.98
CA PRO A 72 11.38 7.79 13.29
C PRO A 72 12.03 7.37 11.96
N PHE A 73 11.98 6.07 11.66
CA PHE A 73 12.46 5.52 10.39
C PHE A 73 11.34 5.49 9.36
N HIS A 74 11.60 6.03 8.18
CA HIS A 74 10.63 6.13 7.10
C HIS A 74 10.98 5.17 5.96
N TYR A 75 9.97 4.50 5.42
CA TYR A 75 10.15 3.58 4.31
C TYR A 75 10.22 4.33 2.99
N ARG A 76 11.15 3.92 2.12
CA ARG A 76 11.30 4.44 0.76
C ARG A 76 10.73 3.49 -0.28
N ARG A 77 10.69 2.21 0.02
CA ARG A 77 10.20 1.17 -0.85
C ARG A 77 8.67 1.25 -1.00
N PRO A 78 8.12 1.17 -2.22
CA PRO A 78 6.69 1.40 -2.48
C PRO A 78 5.75 0.49 -1.68
N ASP A 79 6.04 -0.81 -1.59
CA ASP A 79 5.23 -1.78 -0.86
C ASP A 79 5.13 -1.45 0.64
N LYS A 80 6.26 -1.14 1.25
CA LYS A 80 6.31 -0.78 2.67
C LYS A 80 5.71 0.59 2.94
N TYR A 81 5.88 1.52 2.01
CA TYR A 81 5.28 2.84 2.08
C TYR A 81 3.75 2.75 2.09
N LEU A 82 3.18 2.00 1.14
CA LEU A 82 1.75 1.78 1.05
C LEU A 82 1.20 1.06 2.30
N ARG A 83 1.91 0.04 2.75
CA ARG A 83 1.56 -0.70 3.96
C ARG A 83 1.52 0.20 5.20
N LYS A 84 2.44 1.15 5.31
CA LYS A 84 2.45 2.15 6.40
C LYS A 84 1.23 3.06 6.35
N ILE A 85 0.77 3.47 5.16
CA ILE A 85 -0.44 4.28 5.00
C ILE A 85 -1.66 3.52 5.53
N VAL A 86 -1.84 2.26 5.14
CA VAL A 86 -2.93 1.42 5.65
C VAL A 86 -2.83 1.24 7.17
N ARG A 87 -1.63 1.08 7.72
CA ARG A 87 -1.42 1.01 9.17
C ARG A 87 -1.98 2.23 9.90
N GLY A 88 -1.81 3.44 9.33
CA GLY A 88 -2.37 4.67 9.89
C GLY A 88 -3.90 4.75 9.84
N MET A 89 -4.55 3.94 9.01
CA MET A 89 -6.01 3.91 8.82
C MET A 89 -6.72 2.84 9.67
N VAL A 90 -5.96 1.93 10.29
CA VAL A 90 -6.50 0.93 11.23
C VAL A 90 -6.12 1.29 12.66
N PRO A 91 -6.89 0.90 13.67
CA PRO A 91 -6.58 1.17 15.08
C PRO A 91 -5.42 0.26 15.56
N TYR A 92 -4.22 0.50 15.05
CA TYR A 92 -3.05 -0.36 15.22
C TYR A 92 -2.61 -0.55 16.68
N LYS A 93 -2.94 0.38 17.56
CA LYS A 93 -2.64 0.27 19.00
C LYS A 93 -3.50 -0.77 19.70
N GLN A 94 -4.69 -1.05 19.16
CA GLN A 94 -5.63 -2.03 19.72
C GLN A 94 -5.38 -3.43 19.15
N PRO A 95 -5.72 -4.51 19.89
CA PRO A 95 -5.57 -5.89 19.41
C PRO A 95 -6.30 -6.16 18.10
N LYS A 96 -7.51 -5.61 17.92
CA LYS A 96 -8.32 -5.70 16.69
C LYS A 96 -7.57 -5.14 15.46
N GLY A 97 -6.98 -3.95 15.60
CA GLY A 97 -6.23 -3.31 14.54
C GLY A 97 -4.93 -4.03 14.21
N LYS A 98 -4.22 -4.55 15.22
CA LYS A 98 -3.01 -5.39 15.00
C LYS A 98 -3.35 -6.67 14.23
N ALA A 99 -4.44 -7.34 14.58
CA ALA A 99 -4.91 -8.53 13.88
C ALA A 99 -5.31 -8.21 12.43
N ALA A 100 -6.02 -7.10 12.20
CA ALA A 100 -6.38 -6.62 10.86
C ALA A 100 -5.13 -6.34 10.02
N TYR A 101 -4.15 -5.63 10.56
CA TYR A 101 -2.91 -5.30 9.85
C TYR A 101 -2.07 -6.53 9.47
N LYS A 102 -2.09 -7.60 10.27
CA LYS A 102 -1.43 -8.87 9.95
C LYS A 102 -1.99 -9.55 8.70
N ARG A 103 -3.27 -9.32 8.39
CA ARG A 103 -3.95 -9.87 7.20
C ARG A 103 -3.62 -9.12 5.91
N LEU A 104 -2.91 -8.00 5.99
CA LEU A 104 -2.50 -7.22 4.83
C LEU A 104 -1.15 -7.72 4.27
N ARG A 105 -1.13 -7.99 2.98
CA ARG A 105 0.09 -8.20 2.18
C ARG A 105 0.13 -7.20 1.03
N VAL A 106 1.30 -6.69 0.72
CA VAL A 106 1.50 -5.73 -0.38
C VAL A 106 2.70 -6.15 -1.21
N PHE A 107 2.53 -6.19 -2.51
CA PHE A 107 3.57 -6.56 -3.46
C PHE A 107 3.76 -5.49 -4.52
N MET A 108 5.00 -5.35 -4.98
CA MET A 108 5.34 -4.64 -6.20
C MET A 108 5.21 -5.63 -7.37
N GLY A 109 4.52 -5.20 -8.42
CA GLY A 109 4.16 -6.09 -9.52
C GLY A 109 3.17 -7.19 -9.09
N VAL A 110 3.14 -8.28 -9.84
CA VAL A 110 2.32 -9.46 -9.58
C VAL A 110 3.23 -10.65 -9.38
N PRO A 111 3.24 -11.29 -8.20
CA PRO A 111 3.98 -12.54 -7.99
C PRO A 111 3.49 -13.66 -8.91
N LYS A 112 4.39 -14.54 -9.34
CA LYS A 112 4.07 -15.66 -10.23
C LYS A 112 2.94 -16.56 -9.70
N GLU A 113 2.87 -16.73 -8.40
CA GLU A 113 1.87 -17.55 -7.71
C GLU A 113 0.44 -16.99 -7.81
N LEU A 114 0.31 -15.68 -8.06
CA LEU A 114 -0.97 -14.97 -8.13
C LEU A 114 -1.36 -14.61 -9.57
N PHE A 115 -0.56 -15.03 -10.55
CA PHE A 115 -0.87 -14.82 -11.97
C PHE A 115 -2.16 -15.55 -12.35
N GLY A 116 -3.04 -14.86 -13.10
CA GLY A 116 -4.28 -15.44 -13.59
C GLY A 116 -5.42 -15.52 -12.58
N GLN A 117 -5.22 -15.07 -11.34
CA GLN A 117 -6.29 -14.94 -10.36
C GLN A 117 -7.10 -13.66 -10.59
N GLU A 118 -8.39 -13.72 -10.28
CA GLU A 118 -9.27 -12.56 -10.39
C GLU A 118 -8.87 -11.46 -9.41
N MET A 119 -8.65 -10.25 -9.94
CA MET A 119 -8.28 -9.07 -9.17
C MET A 119 -9.43 -8.08 -9.18
N ILE A 120 -9.74 -7.53 -8.02
CA ILE A 120 -10.71 -6.45 -7.92
C ILE A 120 -10.04 -5.09 -8.01
N THR A 121 -10.75 -4.13 -8.58
CA THR A 121 -10.41 -2.71 -8.59
C THR A 121 -11.53 -1.91 -7.94
N PHE A 122 -11.20 -0.73 -7.43
CA PHE A 122 -12.19 0.17 -6.85
C PHE A 122 -12.43 1.35 -7.81
N GLU A 123 -13.54 1.32 -8.54
CA GLU A 123 -13.89 2.38 -9.50
C GLU A 123 -13.91 3.78 -8.87
N GLU A 124 -14.42 3.90 -7.65
CA GLU A 124 -14.46 5.15 -6.89
C GLU A 124 -13.07 5.69 -6.51
N ALA A 125 -12.07 4.81 -6.47
CA ALA A 125 -10.68 5.17 -6.19
C ALA A 125 -9.86 5.41 -7.48
N SER A 126 -10.46 5.26 -8.66
CA SER A 126 -9.77 5.42 -9.94
C SER A 126 -9.23 6.84 -10.12
N SER A 127 -7.99 6.92 -10.59
CA SER A 127 -7.35 8.19 -10.95
C SER A 127 -7.89 8.79 -12.25
N ALA A 128 -8.70 8.06 -13.03
CA ALA A 128 -9.35 8.58 -14.23
C ALA A 128 -10.27 9.78 -13.92
N ASN A 129 -10.85 9.79 -12.71
CA ASN A 129 -11.71 10.87 -12.23
C ASN A 129 -10.94 12.10 -11.71
N LEU A 130 -9.60 12.06 -11.69
CA LEU A 130 -8.77 13.19 -11.29
C LEU A 130 -8.55 14.14 -12.46
N LYS A 131 -8.94 15.38 -12.29
CA LYS A 131 -8.69 16.48 -13.26
C LYS A 131 -7.33 17.17 -13.06
N GLY A 132 -6.65 16.90 -11.93
CA GLY A 132 -5.41 17.56 -11.54
C GLY A 132 -4.15 16.74 -11.80
N PRO A 133 -2.97 17.32 -11.52
CA PRO A 133 -1.71 16.65 -11.62
C PRO A 133 -1.63 15.47 -10.64
N ARG A 134 -0.84 14.47 -11.00
CA ARG A 134 -0.68 13.23 -10.24
C ARG A 134 0.75 12.71 -10.37
N ILE A 135 1.16 11.89 -9.41
CA ILE A 135 2.44 11.19 -9.39
C ILE A 135 2.22 9.74 -8.97
N THR A 136 2.93 8.80 -9.56
CA THR A 136 2.88 7.41 -9.12
C THR A 136 3.72 7.20 -7.85
N LEU A 137 3.35 6.21 -7.05
CA LEU A 137 4.12 5.86 -5.86
C LEU A 137 5.54 5.40 -6.21
N GLY A 138 5.71 4.70 -7.34
CA GLY A 138 7.01 4.27 -7.83
C GLY A 138 7.92 5.45 -8.19
N GLU A 139 7.41 6.48 -8.87
CA GLU A 139 8.14 7.71 -9.15
C GLU A 139 8.53 8.46 -7.88
N LEU A 140 7.58 8.62 -6.96
CA LEU A 140 7.85 9.25 -5.66
C LEU A 140 8.92 8.48 -4.89
N ALA A 141 8.85 7.16 -4.86
CA ALA A 141 9.83 6.31 -4.18
C ALA A 141 11.25 6.48 -4.76
N LYS A 142 11.38 6.54 -6.09
CA LYS A 142 12.66 6.79 -6.76
C LYS A 142 13.25 8.14 -6.37
N GLU A 143 12.44 9.18 -6.36
CA GLU A 143 12.87 10.55 -5.99
C GLU A 143 13.30 10.66 -4.52
N ILE A 144 12.68 9.91 -3.62
CA ILE A 144 13.07 9.88 -2.20
C ILE A 144 14.20 8.89 -1.88
N GLY A 145 14.81 8.27 -2.91
CA GLY A 145 16.02 7.47 -2.78
C GLY A 145 15.82 5.95 -2.79
N TRP A 146 14.66 5.44 -3.21
CA TRP A 146 14.52 4.02 -3.50
C TRP A 146 15.18 3.67 -4.83
N ARG A 147 16.04 2.65 -4.80
CA ARG A 147 16.67 2.10 -6.01
C ARG A 147 16.15 0.69 -6.24
N ASN A 148 15.65 0.44 -7.45
CA ASN A 148 15.32 -0.92 -7.85
C ASN A 148 16.63 -1.68 -8.13
N ARG A 149 16.91 -2.73 -7.36
CA ARG A 149 18.13 -3.53 -7.57
C ARG A 149 18.01 -4.53 -8.73
N MET A 150 16.87 -4.54 -9.41
CA MET A 150 16.61 -5.41 -10.56
C MET A 150 16.75 -4.70 -11.92
N GLU A 151 17.19 -3.45 -11.93
CA GLU A 151 17.55 -2.70 -13.13
C GLU A 151 19.06 -2.53 -13.21
#